data_88543018f819f6509f5287ee484687fe
#
_entry.id   88543018f819f6509f5287ee484687fe
#
_cell.length_a   1.000
_cell.length_b   1.000
_cell.length_c   1.000
_cell.angle_alpha   90.00
_cell.angle_beta   90.00
_cell.angle_gamma   90.00
#
_symmetry.space_group_name_H-M   'P 1'
#
loop_
_entity.id
_entity.type
_entity.pdbx_description
1 polymer ?
#
loop_
_entity_poly.entity_id
_entity_poly.type
_entity_poly.pdbx_seq_one_letter_code
_entity_poly.pdbx_strand_id
1 'polypeptide(L)' 'MLDDPKVLSEAINQVMPFGKYAGRKLIHLPEPYLVWFYSKGFPEGKLGQQLALIYEVKLNGLEKMLEPLVKPTGFNDRF' A
#
# COMPACT_ATOMS: atom_id res chain seq x y z
N MET A 1 9.84 10.31 -5.05
CA MET A 1 9.23 9.01 -4.98
C MET A 1 7.75 9.01 -5.31
N LEU A 2 6.99 9.89 -4.70
CA LEU A 2 5.57 9.97 -5.00
C LEU A 2 5.29 10.45 -6.42
N ASP A 3 6.27 11.05 -7.02
CA ASP A 3 6.09 11.59 -8.36
C ASP A 3 6.34 10.57 -9.46
N ASP A 4 6.74 9.35 -9.09
CA ASP A 4 6.91 8.28 -10.07
C ASP A 4 5.66 7.42 -10.10
N PRO A 5 4.82 7.55 -11.14
CA PRO A 5 3.53 6.82 -11.15
C PRO A 5 3.70 5.32 -11.12
N LYS A 6 4.80 4.81 -11.65
CA LYS A 6 5.02 3.37 -11.65
C LYS A 6 5.30 2.85 -10.25
N VAL A 7 6.17 3.54 -9.53
CA VAL A 7 6.49 3.16 -8.16
C VAL A 7 5.24 3.25 -7.29
N LEU A 8 4.48 4.31 -7.48
CA LEU A 8 3.27 4.52 -6.70
C LEU A 8 2.23 3.43 -6.99
N SER A 9 2.03 3.13 -8.26
CA SER A 9 1.05 2.10 -8.65
C SER A 9 1.45 0.75 -8.09
N GLU A 10 2.73 0.42 -8.11
CA GLU A 10 3.20 -0.84 -7.55
C GLU A 10 2.93 -0.91 -6.05
N ALA A 11 3.20 0.17 -5.34
CA ALA A 11 2.98 0.18 -3.91
C ALA A 11 1.50 0.03 -3.56
N ILE A 12 0.66 0.74 -4.31
CA ILE A 12 -0.78 0.69 -4.08
C ILE A 12 -1.31 -0.73 -4.23
N ASN A 13 -0.82 -1.45 -5.23
CA ASN A 13 -1.35 -2.76 -5.57
C ASN A 13 -0.57 -3.91 -4.94
N GLN A 14 0.49 -3.61 -4.23
CA GLN A 14 1.26 -4.64 -3.55
C GLN A 14 0.42 -5.30 -2.48
N VAL A 15 0.48 -6.63 -2.43
CA VAL A 15 -0.28 -7.40 -1.46
C VAL A 15 0.56 -7.61 -0.21
N MET A 16 -0.06 -7.42 0.95
CA MET A 16 0.61 -7.65 2.22
C MET A 16 0.92 -9.13 2.36
N PRO A 17 2.21 -9.49 2.51
CA PRO A 17 2.59 -10.91 2.47
C PRO A 17 2.46 -11.65 3.79
N PHE A 18 2.22 -10.95 4.90
CA PHE A 18 2.17 -11.63 6.19
C PHE A 18 1.30 -10.86 7.17
N GLY A 19 1.06 -11.48 8.31
CA GLY A 19 0.41 -10.82 9.43
C GLY A 19 -1.10 -10.83 9.31
N LYS A 20 -1.70 -10.01 10.15
CA LYS A 20 -3.15 -9.96 10.30
C LYS A 20 -3.87 -9.61 9.00
N TYR A 21 -3.24 -8.81 8.17
CA TYR A 21 -3.87 -8.35 6.94
C TYR A 21 -3.24 -8.94 5.69
N ALA A 22 -2.61 -10.11 5.83
CA ALA A 22 -2.04 -10.80 4.68
C ALA A 22 -3.10 -10.98 3.59
N GLY A 23 -2.71 -10.74 2.35
CA GLY A 23 -3.64 -10.86 1.22
C GLY A 23 -4.33 -9.57 0.84
N ARG A 24 -4.23 -8.54 1.66
CA ARG A 24 -4.81 -7.24 1.34
C ARG A 24 -3.82 -6.38 0.59
N LYS A 25 -4.33 -5.57 -0.31
CA LYS A 25 -3.47 -4.55 -0.94
C LYS A 25 -3.05 -3.54 0.11
N LEU A 26 -1.84 -3.01 -0.03
CA LEU A 26 -1.32 -2.07 0.95
C LEU A 26 -2.22 -0.85 1.09
N ILE A 27 -2.78 -0.37 -0.02
CA ILE A 27 -3.66 0.80 0.02
C ILE A 27 -4.92 0.54 0.86
N HIS A 28 -5.28 -0.72 1.03
CA HIS A 28 -6.47 -1.09 1.81
C HIS A 28 -6.16 -1.42 3.25
N LEU A 29 -4.92 -1.24 3.69
CA LEU A 29 -4.58 -1.47 5.09
C LEU A 29 -5.18 -0.35 5.95
N PRO A 30 -5.68 -0.68 7.14
CA PRO A 30 -6.21 0.36 8.03
C PRO A 30 -5.12 1.32 8.46
N GLU A 31 -5.48 2.57 8.59
CA GLU A 31 -4.52 3.57 9.00
C GLU A 31 -3.86 3.27 10.34
N PRO A 32 -4.62 2.83 11.37
CA PRO A 32 -3.97 2.52 12.66
C PRO A 32 -2.89 1.46 12.54
N TYR A 33 -3.06 0.51 11.62
CA TYR A 33 -2.06 -0.53 11.41
C TYR A 33 -0.77 0.08 10.85
N LEU A 34 -0.92 1.01 9.93
CA LEU A 34 0.25 1.69 9.36
C LEU A 34 0.93 2.60 10.38
N VAL A 35 0.15 3.24 11.23
CA VAL A 35 0.70 4.05 12.31
C VAL A 35 1.51 3.18 13.26
N TRP A 36 1.00 1.99 13.56
CA TRP A 36 1.72 1.06 14.40
C TRP A 36 3.06 0.69 13.79
N PHE A 37 3.05 0.37 12.49
CA PHE A 37 4.29 0.05 11.79
C PHE A 37 5.26 1.22 11.83
N TYR A 38 4.74 2.41 11.63
CA TYR A 38 5.58 3.60 11.66
C TYR A 38 6.29 3.74 13.00
N SER A 39 5.57 3.49 14.08
CA SER A 39 6.13 3.63 15.43
C SER A 39 7.15 2.55 15.74
N LYS A 40 6.98 1.35 15.17
CA LYS A 40 7.91 0.25 15.39
C LYS A 40 9.07 0.25 14.41
N GLY A 41 8.92 0.97 13.31
CA GLY A 41 9.89 0.93 12.22
C GLY A 41 9.43 0.00 11.13
N PHE A 42 9.35 0.53 9.90
CA PHE A 42 8.96 -0.31 8.77
C PHE A 42 10.03 -1.36 8.50
N PRO A 43 9.64 -2.53 7.99
CA PRO A 43 10.64 -3.53 7.64
C PRO A 43 11.60 -3.01 6.58
N GLU A 44 12.77 -3.61 6.52
CA GLU A 44 13.75 -3.21 5.52
C GLU A 44 13.36 -3.76 4.16
N GLY A 45 13.88 -3.12 3.11
CA GLY A 45 13.68 -3.60 1.77
C GLY A 45 12.50 -2.95 1.10
N LYS A 46 12.10 -3.55 -0.02
CA LYS A 46 11.09 -2.97 -0.88
C LYS A 46 9.74 -2.84 -0.19
N LEU A 47 9.35 -3.86 0.55
CA LEU A 47 8.07 -3.83 1.23
C LEU A 47 8.00 -2.69 2.23
N GLY A 48 9.08 -2.49 2.98
CA GLY A 48 9.11 -1.39 3.94
C GLY A 48 8.99 -0.04 3.27
N GLN A 49 9.66 0.12 2.14
CA GLN A 49 9.56 1.37 1.37
C GLN A 49 8.13 1.58 0.87
N GLN A 50 7.50 0.51 0.42
CA GLN A 50 6.12 0.60 -0.06
C GLN A 50 5.15 0.92 1.06
N LEU A 51 5.36 0.31 2.23
CA LEU A 51 4.51 0.61 3.39
C LEU A 51 4.66 2.07 3.81
N ALA A 52 5.89 2.58 3.79
CA ALA A 52 6.13 3.97 4.13
C ALA A 52 5.43 4.91 3.15
N LEU A 53 5.45 4.55 1.87
CA LEU A 53 4.81 5.33 0.85
C LEU A 53 3.29 5.37 1.06
N ILE A 54 2.70 4.21 1.32
CA ILE A 54 1.26 4.13 1.56
C ILE A 54 0.88 4.88 2.84
N TYR A 55 1.74 4.83 3.85
CA TYR A 55 1.52 5.59 5.06
C TYR A 55 1.40 7.08 4.74
N GLU A 56 2.31 7.59 3.89
CA GLU A 56 2.27 8.98 3.49
C GLU A 56 1.00 9.31 2.70
N VAL A 57 0.60 8.40 1.82
CA VAL A 57 -0.62 8.61 1.06
C VAL A 57 -1.82 8.77 1.99
N LYS A 58 -1.93 7.91 2.97
CA LYS A 58 -3.04 7.97 3.89
C LYS A 58 -2.96 9.19 4.79
N LEU A 59 -1.76 9.51 5.23
CA LEU A 59 -1.55 10.66 6.10
C LEU A 59 -1.98 11.95 5.41
N ASN A 60 -1.78 12.04 4.12
CA ASN A 60 -2.12 13.23 3.35
C ASN A 60 -3.50 13.16 2.71
N GLY A 61 -4.26 12.12 2.99
CA GLY A 61 -5.62 12.01 2.49
C GLY A 61 -5.74 11.85 1.00
N LEU A 62 -4.77 11.17 0.39
CA LEU A 62 -4.72 11.05 -1.07
C LEU A 62 -5.35 9.77 -1.61
N GLU A 63 -5.93 8.94 -0.75
CA GLU A 63 -6.44 7.65 -1.18
C GLU A 63 -7.47 7.75 -2.28
N LYS A 64 -8.38 8.69 -2.13
CA LYS A 64 -9.45 8.84 -3.10
C LYS A 64 -8.93 9.24 -4.46
N MET A 65 -7.96 10.12 -4.47
CA MET A 65 -7.35 10.57 -5.69
C MET A 65 -6.65 9.44 -6.42
N LEU A 66 -6.15 8.48 -5.68
CA LEU A 66 -5.36 7.38 -6.24
C LEU A 66 -6.20 6.13 -6.50
N GLU A 67 -7.49 6.18 -6.23
CA GLU A 67 -8.37 5.05 -6.47
C GLU A 67 -8.29 4.49 -7.88
N PRO A 68 -8.21 5.31 -8.91
CA PRO A 68 -8.12 4.76 -10.26
C PRO A 68 -6.91 3.87 -10.51
N LEU A 69 -5.90 3.95 -9.67
CA LEU A 69 -4.71 3.11 -9.82
C LEU A 69 -4.86 1.75 -9.17
N VAL A 70 -5.91 1.55 -8.37
CA VAL A 70 -6.13 0.28 -7.70
C VAL A 70 -6.69 -0.71 -8.70
N LYS A 71 -6.03 -1.87 -8.81
CA LYS A 71 -6.46 -2.90 -9.74
C LYS A 71 -7.37 -3.90 -9.05
N PRO A 72 -8.31 -4.50 -9.79
CA PRO A 72 -9.18 -5.51 -9.19
C PRO A 72 -8.37 -6.71 -8.73
N THR A 73 -8.68 -7.22 -7.54
CA THR A 73 -7.95 -8.31 -6.95
C THR A 73 -8.44 -9.64 -7.50
N GLY A 74 -7.52 -10.41 -8.08
CA GLY A 74 -7.82 -11.74 -8.55
C GLY A 74 -8.89 -11.80 -9.59
N PHE A 75 -9.26 -10.68 -10.14
CA PHE A 75 -10.39 -10.59 -11.03
C PHE A 75 -10.02 -10.88 -12.47
N ASN A 76 -8.95 -10.31 -12.90
CA ASN A 76 -8.59 -10.38 -14.29
C ASN A 76 -8.01 -11.71 -14.71
N ASP A 77 -7.64 -12.56 -13.81
CA ASP A 77 -7.13 -13.84 -14.23
C ASP A 77 -8.19 -14.74 -14.76
N ARG A 78 -9.44 -14.33 -14.68
CA ARG A 78 -10.48 -15.10 -15.26
C ARG A 78 -10.75 -14.74 -16.66
N PHE A 79 -10.26 -13.66 -17.08
CA PHE A 79 -10.51 -13.18 -18.41
C PHE A 79 -9.24 -13.06 -19.16
#